data_1cd528c3bdf5f825a77d674d42d74194
#
_entry.id   1cd528c3bdf5f825a77d674d42d74194
#
_cell.length_a   1.000
_cell.length_b   1.000
_cell.length_c   1.000
_cell.angle_alpha   90.00
_cell.angle_beta   90.00
_cell.angle_gamma   90.00
#
_symmetry.space_group_name_H-M   'P 1'
#
loop_
_entity.id
_entity.type
_entity.pdbx_description
1 polymer ?
#
loop_
_entity_poly.entity_id
_entity_poly.type
_entity_poly.pdbx_seq_one_letter_code
_entity_poly.pdbx_strand_id
1 'polypeptide(L)'
;MERKIYLYDRGFWVLFRMLGIFAAALSLFLTLCFIMWIREWAFLLAILAGIVATVALLMHSRCTKRQYVVLADGRLTVGEAFGQVEKTFPLDAFPYAYLYTNMKHWETVVLSRKPLTAGRIRGLFQLNLANGQNNVVRIPCSFTKQGREIRAYFAGVYALEEVR
;
A
#
# COMPACT_ATOMS: atom_id res chain seq x y z
N MET A 1 2.09 3.54 25.80
CA MET A 1 0.85 3.99 25.14
C MET A 1 0.91 3.57 23.66
N GLU A 2 0.10 2.61 23.27
CA GLU A 2 0.10 2.09 21.90
C GLU A 2 -0.52 3.13 20.97
N ARG A 3 0.27 3.71 20.07
CA ARG A 3 -0.20 4.70 19.10
C ARG A 3 -0.32 4.05 17.72
N LYS A 4 -1.52 4.11 17.15
CA LYS A 4 -1.74 3.69 15.76
C LYS A 4 -1.21 4.75 14.81
N ILE A 5 -0.30 4.36 13.93
CA ILE A 5 0.26 5.21 12.87
C ILE A 5 -0.33 4.77 11.54
N TYR A 6 -1.14 5.62 10.91
CA TYR A 6 -1.69 5.35 9.60
C TYR A 6 -0.63 5.57 8.52
N LEU A 7 -0.50 4.62 7.60
CA LEU A 7 0.55 4.60 6.58
C LEU A 7 0.25 5.51 5.38
N TYR A 8 -1.00 5.97 5.25
CA TYR A 8 -1.43 6.83 4.16
C TYR A 8 -2.21 8.02 4.70
N ASP A 9 -1.81 9.21 4.30
CA ASP A 9 -2.49 10.44 4.64
C ASP A 9 -3.88 10.53 4.00
N ARG A 10 -4.75 11.37 4.59
CA ARG A 10 -6.12 11.57 4.12
C ARG A 10 -6.19 11.95 2.63
N GLY A 11 -5.29 12.81 2.16
CA GLY A 11 -5.24 13.24 0.77
C GLY A 11 -5.02 12.09 -0.21
N PHE A 12 -4.20 11.10 0.17
CA PHE A 12 -3.88 9.97 -0.67
C PHE A 12 -5.10 9.10 -0.99
N TRP A 13 -5.82 8.61 0.05
CA TRP A 13 -6.99 7.76 -0.19
C TRP A 13 -8.20 8.54 -0.73
N VAL A 14 -8.31 9.86 -0.43
CA VAL A 14 -9.33 10.73 -1.02
C VAL A 14 -9.11 10.86 -2.53
N LEU A 15 -7.85 11.04 -2.98
CA LEU A 15 -7.52 11.11 -4.40
C LEU A 15 -8.00 9.86 -5.15
N PHE A 16 -7.69 8.66 -4.66
CA PHE A 16 -8.14 7.41 -5.30
C PHE A 16 -9.66 7.27 -5.29
N ARG A 17 -10.32 7.74 -4.24
CA ARG A 17 -11.78 7.75 -4.19
C ARG A 17 -12.38 8.67 -5.25
N MET A 18 -11.83 9.87 -5.42
CA MET A 18 -12.30 10.83 -6.44
C MET A 18 -12.05 10.32 -7.86
N LEU A 19 -10.87 9.73 -8.11
CA LEU A 19 -10.58 9.07 -9.38
C LEU A 19 -11.54 7.91 -9.68
N GLY A 20 -11.90 7.12 -8.68
CA GLY A 20 -12.88 6.04 -8.81
C GLY A 20 -14.28 6.56 -9.15
N ILE A 21 -14.71 7.66 -8.51
CA ILE A 21 -16.00 8.31 -8.83
C ILE A 21 -15.98 8.86 -10.25
N PHE A 22 -14.88 9.49 -10.67
CA PHE A 22 -14.73 10.00 -12.03
C PHE A 22 -14.76 8.87 -13.06
N ALA A 23 -14.06 7.77 -12.81
CA ALA A 23 -14.10 6.59 -13.69
C ALA A 23 -15.51 6.00 -13.80
N ALA A 24 -16.29 5.98 -12.72
CA ALA A 24 -17.67 5.54 -12.72
C ALA A 24 -18.57 6.45 -13.56
N ALA A 25 -18.42 7.77 -13.40
CA ALA A 25 -19.19 8.75 -14.20
C ALA A 25 -18.85 8.64 -15.69
N LEU A 26 -17.58 8.48 -16.03
CA LEU A 26 -17.15 8.27 -17.42
C LEU A 26 -17.71 6.98 -18.00
N SER A 27 -17.68 5.87 -17.25
CA SER A 27 -18.26 4.60 -17.69
C SER A 27 -19.76 4.70 -17.93
N LEU A 28 -20.48 5.41 -17.07
CA LEU A 28 -21.90 5.68 -17.24
C LEU A 28 -22.18 6.50 -18.52
N PHE A 29 -21.39 7.56 -18.75
CA PHE A 29 -21.49 8.38 -19.94
C PHE A 29 -21.25 7.55 -21.22
N LEU A 30 -20.18 6.73 -21.25
CA LEU A 30 -19.91 5.84 -22.38
C LEU A 30 -21.05 4.82 -22.60
N THR A 31 -21.65 4.33 -21.52
CA THR A 31 -22.81 3.42 -21.63
C THR A 31 -24.01 4.12 -22.31
N LEU A 32 -24.29 5.35 -21.93
CA LEU A 32 -25.37 6.13 -22.56
C LEU A 32 -25.09 6.40 -24.06
N CYS A 33 -23.84 6.77 -24.40
CA CYS A 33 -23.45 6.94 -25.79
C CYS A 33 -23.59 5.64 -26.61
N PHE A 34 -23.21 4.49 -26.03
CA PHE A 34 -23.36 3.19 -26.66
C PHE A 34 -24.82 2.85 -26.95
N ILE A 35 -25.70 3.10 -25.99
CA ILE A 35 -27.13 2.80 -26.14
C ILE A 35 -27.77 3.71 -27.21
N MET A 36 -27.39 4.99 -27.23
CA MET A 36 -28.08 5.98 -28.05
C MET A 36 -27.54 6.10 -29.49
N TRP A 37 -26.22 5.96 -29.70
CA TRP A 37 -25.64 6.35 -30.98
C TRP A 37 -24.63 5.40 -31.58
N ILE A 38 -23.80 4.73 -30.79
CA ILE A 38 -22.61 4.03 -31.30
C ILE A 38 -22.59 2.60 -30.76
N ARG A 39 -23.05 1.64 -31.57
CA ARG A 39 -23.09 0.20 -31.21
C ARG A 39 -21.81 -0.53 -31.65
N GLU A 40 -20.63 0.02 -31.35
CA GLU A 40 -19.37 -0.61 -31.68
C GLU A 40 -18.77 -1.39 -30.50
N TRP A 41 -18.14 -2.53 -30.78
CA TRP A 41 -17.52 -3.39 -29.76
C TRP A 41 -16.44 -2.67 -28.94
N ALA A 42 -15.75 -1.69 -29.52
CA ALA A 42 -14.76 -0.87 -28.84
C ALA A 42 -15.35 -0.12 -27.63
N PHE A 43 -16.61 0.35 -27.72
CA PHE A 43 -17.28 1.00 -26.62
C PHE A 43 -17.59 0.05 -25.47
N LEU A 44 -17.99 -1.20 -25.76
CA LEU A 44 -18.19 -2.23 -24.73
C LEU A 44 -16.91 -2.53 -23.97
N LEU A 45 -15.78 -2.64 -24.67
CA LEU A 45 -14.49 -2.84 -24.03
C LEU A 45 -14.09 -1.65 -23.15
N ALA A 46 -14.31 -0.42 -23.63
CA ALA A 46 -14.04 0.79 -22.86
C ALA A 46 -14.92 0.89 -21.60
N ILE A 47 -16.20 0.55 -21.69
CA ILE A 47 -17.13 0.49 -20.55
C ILE A 47 -16.63 -0.54 -19.52
N LEU A 48 -16.29 -1.75 -19.97
CA LEU A 48 -15.80 -2.81 -19.11
C LEU A 48 -14.49 -2.39 -18.39
N ALA A 49 -13.56 -1.82 -19.12
CA ALA A 49 -12.31 -1.28 -18.55
C ALA A 49 -12.57 -0.19 -17.51
N GLY A 50 -13.52 0.70 -17.77
CA GLY A 50 -13.95 1.75 -16.83
C GLY A 50 -14.58 1.19 -15.55
N ILE A 51 -15.40 0.14 -15.66
CA ILE A 51 -15.98 -0.54 -14.49
C ILE A 51 -14.88 -1.19 -13.64
N VAL A 52 -13.96 -1.92 -14.28
CA VAL A 52 -12.83 -2.55 -13.60
C VAL A 52 -11.96 -1.50 -12.90
N ALA A 53 -11.63 -0.40 -13.59
CA ALA A 53 -10.87 0.71 -13.02
C ALA A 53 -11.60 1.32 -11.81
N THR A 54 -12.90 1.54 -11.90
CA THR A 54 -13.73 2.06 -10.80
C THR A 54 -13.64 1.16 -9.57
N VAL A 55 -13.88 -0.13 -9.74
CA VAL A 55 -13.80 -1.11 -8.63
C VAL A 55 -12.40 -1.14 -8.02
N ALA A 56 -11.36 -1.22 -8.86
CA ALA A 56 -9.98 -1.25 -8.40
C ALA A 56 -9.59 0.01 -7.60
N LEU A 57 -9.96 1.21 -8.09
CA LEU A 57 -9.64 2.47 -7.42
C LEU A 57 -10.40 2.63 -6.10
N LEU A 58 -11.68 2.27 -6.06
CA LEU A 58 -12.48 2.33 -4.82
C LEU A 58 -12.00 1.33 -3.79
N MET A 59 -11.65 0.11 -4.20
CA MET A 59 -11.04 -0.90 -3.32
C MET A 59 -9.69 -0.41 -2.79
N HIS A 60 -8.84 0.11 -3.68
CA HIS A 60 -7.53 0.66 -3.27
C HIS A 60 -7.68 1.80 -2.24
N SER A 61 -8.62 2.72 -2.46
CA SER A 61 -8.94 3.79 -1.51
C SER A 61 -9.37 3.24 -0.14
N ARG A 62 -10.21 2.20 -0.11
CA ARG A 62 -10.64 1.56 1.15
C ARG A 62 -9.48 0.86 1.84
N CYS A 63 -8.63 0.18 1.08
CA CYS A 63 -7.46 -0.52 1.62
C CYS A 63 -6.47 0.45 2.24
N THR A 64 -6.08 1.50 1.53
CA THR A 64 -5.10 2.49 2.02
C THR A 64 -5.60 3.24 3.25
N LYS A 65 -6.89 3.54 3.35
CA LYS A 65 -7.48 4.19 4.53
C LYS A 65 -7.32 3.37 5.81
N ARG A 66 -7.27 2.04 5.71
CA ARG A 66 -7.28 1.13 6.86
C ARG A 66 -5.91 0.59 7.24
N GLN A 67 -4.88 0.85 6.43
CA GLN A 67 -3.54 0.37 6.71
C GLN A 67 -2.86 1.21 7.79
N TYR A 68 -2.43 0.56 8.85
CA TYR A 68 -1.73 1.20 9.97
C TYR A 68 -0.68 0.25 10.56
N VAL A 69 0.23 0.83 11.32
CA VAL A 69 1.17 0.09 12.16
C VAL A 69 1.07 0.58 13.61
N VAL A 70 1.29 -0.33 14.53
CA VAL A 70 1.49 -0.02 15.96
C VAL A 70 2.87 -0.50 16.34
N LEU A 71 3.67 0.39 16.88
CA LEU A 71 5.01 0.13 17.37
C LEU A 71 4.99 0.21 18.89
N ALA A 72 5.09 -0.93 19.57
CA ALA A 72 5.06 -0.97 21.03
C ALA A 72 5.88 -2.15 21.55
N ASP A 73 6.69 -1.91 22.59
CA ASP A 73 7.33 -2.92 23.42
C ASP A 73 8.04 -4.05 22.63
N GLY A 74 8.81 -3.70 21.59
CA GLY A 74 9.50 -4.68 20.75
C GLY A 74 8.58 -5.51 19.85
N ARG A 75 7.34 -5.08 19.67
CA ARG A 75 6.35 -5.70 18.79
C ARG A 75 5.89 -4.74 17.72
N LEU A 76 5.72 -5.26 16.52
CA LEU A 76 5.14 -4.58 15.38
C LEU A 76 3.77 -5.18 15.08
N THR A 77 2.71 -4.42 15.26
CA THR A 77 1.37 -4.81 14.81
C THR A 77 1.06 -4.11 13.49
N VAL A 78 0.70 -4.89 12.49
CA VAL A 78 0.33 -4.42 11.17
C VAL A 78 -1.15 -4.68 10.96
N GLY A 79 -1.91 -3.60 10.73
CA GLY A 79 -3.31 -3.68 10.33
C GLY A 79 -3.42 -3.76 8.81
N GLU A 80 -3.92 -4.87 8.29
CA GLU A 80 -4.18 -5.06 6.87
C GLU A 80 -5.66 -4.80 6.54
N ALA A 81 -5.89 -4.21 5.37
CA ALA A 81 -7.21 -3.84 4.92
C ALA A 81 -8.05 -5.00 4.40
N PHE A 82 -7.42 -6.03 3.85
CA PHE A 82 -8.11 -7.21 3.37
C PHE A 82 -8.36 -8.17 4.54
N GLY A 83 -9.64 -8.34 4.89
CA GLY A 83 -10.07 -9.26 5.93
C GLY A 83 -9.99 -8.74 7.37
N GLN A 84 -9.66 -7.48 7.60
CA GLN A 84 -9.52 -6.88 8.95
C GLN A 84 -8.56 -7.65 9.89
N VAL A 85 -7.55 -8.29 9.33
CA VAL A 85 -6.61 -9.10 10.10
C VAL A 85 -5.50 -8.20 10.63
N GLU A 86 -5.43 -8.09 11.95
CA GLU A 86 -4.26 -7.53 12.62
C GLU A 86 -3.24 -8.66 12.80
N LYS A 87 -2.00 -8.41 12.35
CA LYS A 87 -0.89 -9.34 12.55
C LYS A 87 0.15 -8.70 13.44
N THR A 88 0.47 -9.36 14.53
CA THR A 88 1.51 -8.90 15.45
C THR A 88 2.75 -9.76 15.27
N PHE A 89 3.88 -9.09 15.11
CA PHE A 89 5.18 -9.71 14.93
C PHE A 89 6.12 -9.24 16.04
N PRO A 90 6.85 -10.13 16.72
CA PRO A 90 7.95 -9.74 17.55
C PRO A 90 9.10 -9.22 16.66
N LEU A 91 9.70 -8.07 17.00
CA LEU A 91 10.72 -7.45 16.17
C LEU A 91 12.03 -8.28 16.13
N ASP A 92 12.33 -9.01 17.18
CA ASP A 92 13.45 -9.95 17.27
C ASP A 92 13.37 -11.10 16.26
N ALA A 93 12.16 -11.43 15.76
CA ALA A 93 11.98 -12.41 14.69
C ALA A 93 12.48 -11.93 13.32
N PHE A 94 12.84 -10.65 13.16
CA PHE A 94 13.31 -10.06 11.92
C PHE A 94 14.73 -9.49 12.10
N PRO A 95 15.79 -10.31 11.99
CA PRO A 95 17.16 -9.85 12.18
C PRO A 95 17.67 -8.92 11.07
N TYR A 96 17.00 -8.86 9.93
CA TYR A 96 17.40 -8.05 8.78
C TYR A 96 16.41 -6.93 8.53
N ALA A 97 16.92 -5.70 8.43
CA ALA A 97 16.12 -4.51 8.15
C ALA A 97 16.78 -3.66 7.06
N TYR A 98 16.00 -3.31 6.06
CA TYR A 98 16.46 -2.55 4.90
C TYR A 98 15.64 -1.28 4.77
N LEU A 99 16.27 -0.19 4.34
CA LEU A 99 15.60 1.02 3.88
C LEU A 99 15.67 1.05 2.36
N TYR A 100 14.58 0.71 1.71
CA TYR A 100 14.47 0.75 0.26
C TYR A 100 13.96 2.12 -0.20
N THR A 101 14.70 2.76 -1.10
CA THR A 101 14.31 4.01 -1.76
C THR A 101 14.17 3.75 -3.26
N ASN A 102 12.98 3.95 -3.80
CA ASN A 102 12.75 3.77 -5.24
C ASN A 102 13.17 5.00 -6.07
N MET A 103 13.08 4.91 -7.40
CA MET A 103 13.41 6.01 -8.33
C MET A 103 12.61 7.29 -8.12
N LYS A 104 11.44 7.23 -7.44
CA LYS A 104 10.61 8.39 -7.08
C LYS A 104 10.92 8.92 -5.67
N HIS A 105 12.03 8.50 -5.08
CA HIS A 105 12.42 8.81 -3.71
C HIS A 105 11.40 8.37 -2.63
N TRP A 106 10.58 7.36 -2.93
CA TRP A 106 9.68 6.80 -1.94
C TRP A 106 10.41 5.78 -1.09
N GLU A 107 10.37 6.02 0.20
CA GLU A 107 11.03 5.20 1.22
C GLU A 107 10.07 4.14 1.77
N THR A 108 10.61 2.93 1.94
CA THR A 108 9.92 1.79 2.53
C THR A 108 10.88 1.05 3.44
N VAL A 109 10.49 0.83 4.68
CA VAL A 109 11.22 -0.07 5.58
C VAL A 109 10.80 -1.50 5.28
N VAL A 110 11.78 -2.36 5.07
CA VAL A 110 11.58 -3.79 4.78
C VAL A 110 12.24 -4.60 5.88
N LEU A 111 11.44 -5.33 6.65
CA LEU A 111 11.92 -6.26 7.67
C LEU A 111 11.87 -7.69 7.11
N SER A 112 12.91 -8.48 7.33
CA SER A 112 12.99 -9.84 6.83
C SER A 112 13.59 -10.81 7.84
N ARG A 113 13.08 -12.05 7.82
CA ARG A 113 13.64 -13.17 8.61
C ARG A 113 14.89 -13.78 7.97
N LYS A 114 15.09 -13.55 6.67
CA LYS A 114 16.24 -14.06 5.90
C LYS A 114 16.90 -12.90 5.16
N PRO A 115 18.20 -12.96 4.88
CA PRO A 115 18.85 -11.93 4.10
C PRO A 115 18.23 -11.84 2.71
N LEU A 116 17.99 -10.63 2.23
CA LEU A 116 17.42 -10.35 0.92
C LEU A 116 18.46 -9.68 0.02
N THR A 117 18.49 -10.08 -1.23
CA THR A 117 19.28 -9.38 -2.27
C THR A 117 18.56 -8.10 -2.72
N ALA A 118 19.33 -7.11 -3.15
CA ALA A 118 18.77 -5.83 -3.66
C ALA A 118 17.72 -6.04 -4.77
N GLY A 119 17.97 -6.98 -5.70
CA GLY A 119 17.00 -7.31 -6.75
C GLY A 119 15.68 -7.85 -6.21
N ARG A 120 15.73 -8.65 -5.15
CA ARG A 120 14.52 -9.19 -4.50
C ARG A 120 13.76 -8.09 -3.76
N ILE A 121 14.46 -7.17 -3.08
CA ILE A 121 13.84 -6.04 -2.40
C ILE A 121 13.12 -5.14 -3.41
N ARG A 122 13.74 -4.83 -4.56
CA ARG A 122 13.12 -4.05 -5.65
C ARG A 122 11.88 -4.71 -6.26
N GLY A 123 11.90 -6.04 -6.38
CA GLY A 123 10.78 -6.83 -6.91
C GLY A 123 9.59 -7.01 -5.96
N LEU A 124 9.70 -6.60 -4.70
CA LEU A 124 8.61 -6.72 -3.75
C LEU A 124 7.46 -5.73 -4.10
N PHE A 125 6.27 -6.25 -4.29
CA PHE A 125 5.07 -5.42 -4.52
C PHE A 125 4.70 -4.63 -3.26
N GLN A 126 4.43 -3.33 -3.41
CA GLN A 126 4.17 -2.43 -2.28
C GLN A 126 2.75 -2.50 -1.72
N LEU A 127 1.86 -3.27 -2.34
CA LEU A 127 0.43 -3.31 -1.97
C LEU A 127 0.14 -4.07 -0.66
N ASN A 128 1.00 -5.01 -0.29
CA ASN A 128 0.83 -5.80 0.94
C ASN A 128 1.88 -5.41 1.97
N LEU A 129 1.45 -5.08 3.18
CA LEU A 129 2.35 -4.77 4.30
C LEU A 129 3.10 -6.02 4.77
N ALA A 130 2.40 -7.14 4.87
CA ALA A 130 3.02 -8.43 5.19
C ALA A 130 2.78 -9.42 4.06
N ASN A 131 3.80 -10.18 3.66
CA ASN A 131 3.60 -11.25 2.69
C ASN A 131 2.89 -12.45 3.35
N GLY A 132 2.27 -13.31 2.52
CA GLY A 132 1.48 -14.45 2.99
C GLY A 132 2.27 -15.48 3.82
N GLN A 133 3.60 -15.48 3.72
CA GLN A 133 4.48 -16.39 4.47
C GLN A 133 5.00 -15.75 5.77
N ASN A 134 4.63 -14.53 6.10
CA ASN A 134 5.11 -13.76 7.27
C ASN A 134 6.65 -13.63 7.37
N ASN A 135 7.37 -13.82 6.26
CA ASN A 135 8.82 -13.76 6.22
C ASN A 135 9.36 -12.35 5.94
N VAL A 136 8.51 -11.50 5.37
CA VAL A 136 8.85 -10.12 5.00
C VAL A 136 7.70 -9.21 5.37
N VAL A 137 8.02 -8.12 6.05
CA VAL A 137 7.07 -7.04 6.35
C VAL A 137 7.57 -5.76 5.69
N ARG A 138 6.68 -5.03 5.02
CA ARG A 138 7.00 -3.79 4.33
C ARG A 138 6.17 -2.65 4.89
N ILE A 139 6.82 -1.57 5.23
CA ILE A 139 6.19 -0.41 5.86
C ILE A 139 6.54 0.82 5.04
N PRO A 140 5.61 1.30 4.20
CA PRO A 140 5.83 2.51 3.43
C PRO A 140 5.90 3.73 4.36
N CYS A 141 6.93 4.58 4.16
CA CYS A 141 7.16 5.76 4.98
C CYS A 141 6.81 7.07 4.26
N SER A 142 6.75 7.06 2.93
CA SER A 142 6.62 8.30 2.15
C SER A 142 5.19 8.82 1.99
N PHE A 143 4.16 8.06 2.39
CA PHE A 143 2.76 8.42 2.16
C PHE A 143 2.05 8.93 3.41
N THR A 144 2.79 9.11 4.50
CA THR A 144 2.27 9.63 5.77
C THR A 144 3.19 10.71 6.33
N LYS A 145 2.62 11.71 6.99
CA LYS A 145 3.36 12.75 7.73
C LYS A 145 4.23 12.15 8.85
N GLN A 146 3.84 10.99 9.36
CA GLN A 146 4.55 10.26 10.40
C GLN A 146 5.63 9.30 9.88
N GLY A 147 5.92 9.30 8.58
CA GLY A 147 6.91 8.44 7.98
C GLY A 147 8.32 8.61 8.55
N ARG A 148 8.68 9.85 8.92
CA ARG A 148 9.96 10.14 9.60
C ARG A 148 10.04 9.49 10.98
N GLU A 149 8.93 9.47 11.72
CA GLU A 149 8.85 8.81 13.04
C GLU A 149 9.04 7.31 12.90
N ILE A 150 8.38 6.69 11.89
CA ILE A 150 8.52 5.27 11.58
C ILE A 150 9.98 4.95 11.26
N ARG A 151 10.60 5.71 10.35
CA ARG A 151 12.00 5.52 9.97
C ARG A 151 12.94 5.66 11.18
N ALA A 152 12.76 6.72 11.98
CA ALA A 152 13.58 6.97 13.17
C ALA A 152 13.47 5.84 14.20
N TYR A 153 12.25 5.31 14.40
CA TYR A 153 12.06 4.16 15.27
C TYR A 153 12.84 2.94 14.81
N PHE A 154 12.73 2.57 13.53
CA PHE A 154 13.46 1.41 13.00
C PHE A 154 14.96 1.64 12.91
N ALA A 155 15.43 2.85 12.66
CA ALA A 155 16.85 3.20 12.72
C ALA A 155 17.42 3.12 14.14
N GLY A 156 16.60 3.33 15.16
CA GLY A 156 16.99 3.16 16.57
C GLY A 156 17.04 1.69 17.04
N VAL A 157 16.29 0.82 16.37
CA VAL A 157 16.22 -0.62 16.71
C VAL A 157 17.16 -1.45 15.84
N TYR A 158 17.38 -1.06 14.59
CA TYR A 158 18.15 -1.80 13.59
C TYR A 158 19.22 -0.94 12.94
N ALA A 159 20.34 -1.56 12.56
CA ALA A 159 21.24 -0.99 11.56
C ALA A 159 20.58 -1.12 10.18
N LEU A 160 19.87 -0.09 9.72
CA LEU A 160 19.17 -0.13 8.44
C LEU A 160 20.16 -0.15 7.28
N GLU A 161 20.12 -1.20 6.47
CA GLU A 161 20.87 -1.28 5.21
C GLU A 161 20.13 -0.50 4.11
N GLU A 162 20.77 0.52 3.54
CA GLU A 162 20.19 1.30 2.46
C GLU A 162 20.28 0.56 1.12
N VAL A 163 19.14 0.40 0.46
CA VAL A 163 18.99 -0.22 -0.87
C VAL A 163 18.34 0.77 -1.82
N ARG A 164 18.99 1.02 -2.96
CA ARG A 164 18.50 1.89 -4.03
C ARG A 164 18.21 1.13 -5.32
#